data_db4b91052cf1bf2f185554dda7f3c347
#
_entry.id   db4b91052cf1bf2f185554dda7f3c347
#
_cell.length_a   1.000
_cell.length_b   1.000
_cell.length_c   1.000
_cell.angle_alpha   90.00
_cell.angle_beta   90.00
_cell.angle_gamma   90.00
#
_symmetry.space_group_name_H-M   'P 1'
#
loop_
_entity.id
_entity.type
_entity.pdbx_description
1 polymer ?
#
loop_
_entity_poly.entity_id
_entity_poly.type
_entity_poly.pdbx_seq_one_letter_code
_entity_poly.pdbx_strand_id
1 'polypeptide(L)'
;MILGFVEVSHESLALAEAEAVCGAEALGGGGVAAGVPIPGLVAVEVPDRDALTQLAGRLALARRCLVPIPAEGDVVVAAGGEGASGGSASFRRLGRPSGGGADEAVLASGRAFKRAGGSIDLERPDRRFWLARGNEGREYLLEQVAAIDRVAVAQRRMPLLPFQRPVSLPPRLARAAVNLGRVTPKDRVLDPFLGTGALLAEAGLLGGRLYGIDRDPAMVRGALQNLSFLGVAADELLVGDSREVEFGERSVRFSALVTDTPYGRSSSTGGEAVLELISRVLERWSDRLTDNGRVVVVVPSGLSPGALPGTPRFRVPVRVHRSLTREFCLYEKAGLTRSSC
;
A
#
# COMPACT_ATOMS: atom_id res chain seq x y z
N MET A 1 -1.39 -10.30 -21.44
CA MET A 1 -1.86 -9.28 -20.50
C MET A 1 -3.34 -9.49 -20.23
N ILE A 2 -3.75 -9.46 -18.99
CA ILE A 2 -5.16 -9.48 -18.58
C ILE A 2 -5.51 -8.19 -17.87
N LEU A 3 -6.76 -7.75 -18.02
CA LEU A 3 -7.30 -6.67 -17.22
C LEU A 3 -7.76 -7.25 -15.87
N GLY A 4 -7.21 -6.73 -14.78
CA GLY A 4 -7.65 -7.02 -13.44
C GLY A 4 -8.24 -5.79 -12.75
N PHE A 5 -9.00 -6.00 -11.69
CA PHE A 5 -9.51 -4.94 -10.84
C PHE A 5 -9.09 -5.17 -9.40
N VAL A 6 -8.68 -4.10 -8.75
CA VAL A 6 -8.32 -4.13 -7.34
C VAL A 6 -9.33 -3.28 -6.56
N GLU A 7 -10.11 -3.91 -5.67
CA GLU A 7 -10.97 -3.17 -4.75
C GLU A 7 -10.13 -2.52 -3.67
N VAL A 8 -10.26 -1.21 -3.51
CA VAL A 8 -9.36 -0.41 -2.69
C VAL A 8 -10.08 0.39 -1.59
N SER A 9 -9.30 0.80 -0.60
CA SER A 9 -9.62 1.86 0.36
C SER A 9 -8.62 3.00 0.18
N HIS A 10 -9.03 4.25 0.39
CA HIS A 10 -8.18 5.43 0.13
C HIS A 10 -7.73 5.52 -1.34
N GLU A 11 -8.68 5.69 -2.24
CA GLU A 11 -8.55 5.54 -3.69
C GLU A 11 -7.28 6.19 -4.27
N SER A 12 -7.01 7.47 -3.97
CA SER A 12 -5.84 8.17 -4.51
C SER A 12 -4.50 7.57 -4.06
N LEU A 13 -4.37 7.17 -2.79
CA LEU A 13 -3.16 6.53 -2.29
C LEU A 13 -3.02 5.11 -2.84
N ALA A 14 -4.14 4.39 -2.96
CA ALA A 14 -4.15 3.03 -3.50
C ALA A 14 -3.83 3.00 -5.00
N LEU A 15 -4.26 4.01 -5.75
CA LEU A 15 -3.88 4.19 -7.15
C LEU A 15 -2.37 4.35 -7.28
N ALA A 16 -1.77 5.25 -6.51
CA ALA A 16 -0.32 5.44 -6.52
C ALA A 16 0.45 4.21 -6.00
N GLU A 17 -0.10 3.50 -5.01
CA GLU A 17 0.46 2.22 -4.56
C GLU A 17 0.44 1.17 -5.68
N ALA A 18 -0.67 1.03 -6.39
CA ALA A 18 -0.80 0.10 -7.51
C ALA A 18 0.16 0.45 -8.65
N GLU A 19 0.26 1.73 -9.04
CA GLU A 19 1.25 2.19 -10.04
C GLU A 19 2.69 1.87 -9.62
N ALA A 20 3.03 2.11 -8.35
CA ALA A 20 4.37 1.83 -7.86
C ALA A 20 4.71 0.35 -7.89
N VAL A 21 3.76 -0.51 -7.51
CA VAL A 21 3.96 -1.97 -7.42
C VAL A 21 3.89 -2.62 -8.80
N CYS A 22 2.93 -2.27 -9.65
CA CYS A 22 2.82 -2.82 -11.01
C CYS A 22 3.99 -2.42 -11.91
N GLY A 23 4.51 -1.19 -11.74
CA GLY A 23 5.67 -0.71 -12.47
C GLY A 23 7.01 -1.26 -11.95
N ALA A 24 7.03 -2.11 -10.92
CA ALA A 24 8.23 -2.79 -10.47
C ALA A 24 8.50 -4.03 -11.34
N GLU A 25 9.74 -4.21 -11.81
CA GLU A 25 10.14 -5.34 -12.68
C GLU A 25 9.79 -6.72 -12.10
N ALA A 26 9.74 -6.83 -10.76
CA ALA A 26 9.43 -8.06 -10.05
C ALA A 26 8.02 -8.65 -10.33
N LEU A 27 7.09 -7.87 -10.91
CA LEU A 27 5.73 -8.30 -11.24
C LEU A 27 5.47 -8.38 -12.76
N GLY A 28 6.53 -8.41 -13.57
CA GLY A 28 6.42 -8.66 -15.01
C GLY A 28 5.99 -7.45 -15.85
N GLY A 29 6.14 -6.22 -15.34
CA GLY A 29 5.97 -5.01 -16.13
C GLY A 29 4.51 -4.68 -16.46
N GLY A 30 3.60 -4.84 -15.51
CA GLY A 30 2.22 -4.38 -15.62
C GLY A 30 2.07 -2.87 -15.40
N GLY A 31 0.87 -2.35 -15.56
CA GLY A 31 0.52 -0.94 -15.37
C GLY A 31 -0.87 -0.75 -14.77
N VAL A 32 -1.20 0.49 -14.44
CA VAL A 32 -2.58 0.86 -14.14
C VAL A 32 -3.28 1.22 -15.45
N ALA A 33 -4.38 0.53 -15.75
CA ALA A 33 -5.17 0.81 -16.94
C ALA A 33 -5.96 2.12 -16.76
N ALA A 34 -5.84 3.01 -17.72
CA ALA A 34 -6.65 4.22 -17.75
C ALA A 34 -8.11 3.87 -18.13
N GLY A 35 -9.07 4.37 -17.37
CA GLY A 35 -10.40 4.57 -17.90
C GLY A 35 -11.45 3.49 -17.68
N VAL A 36 -11.37 2.64 -16.63
CA VAL A 36 -12.56 1.86 -16.23
C VAL A 36 -13.19 2.48 -14.99
N PRO A 37 -14.29 3.22 -15.16
CA PRO A 37 -14.87 4.00 -14.06
C PRO A 37 -15.81 3.16 -13.21
N ILE A 38 -15.28 2.19 -12.46
CA ILE A 38 -16.04 1.48 -11.44
C ILE A 38 -15.62 2.03 -10.07
N PRO A 39 -16.50 2.72 -9.34
CA PRO A 39 -16.17 3.32 -8.06
C PRO A 39 -15.57 2.32 -7.07
N GLY A 40 -14.46 2.69 -6.43
CA GLY A 40 -13.77 1.83 -5.46
C GLY A 40 -12.93 0.71 -6.05
N LEU A 41 -12.78 0.67 -7.38
CA LEU A 41 -11.89 -0.24 -8.08
C LEU A 41 -10.79 0.51 -8.82
N VAL A 42 -9.57 0.01 -8.73
CA VAL A 42 -8.43 0.40 -9.58
C VAL A 42 -8.24 -0.68 -10.62
N ALA A 43 -8.24 -0.29 -11.90
CA ALA A 43 -7.96 -1.19 -13.01
C ALA A 43 -6.45 -1.37 -13.15
N VAL A 44 -5.99 -2.61 -13.32
CA VAL A 44 -4.58 -2.96 -13.50
C VAL A 44 -4.43 -3.90 -14.69
N GLU A 45 -3.37 -3.72 -15.45
CA GLU A 45 -2.94 -4.67 -16.47
C GLU A 45 -1.80 -5.52 -15.91
N VAL A 46 -1.95 -6.83 -15.97
CA VAL A 46 -0.96 -7.78 -15.48
C VAL A 46 -0.79 -8.93 -16.49
N PRO A 47 0.36 -9.63 -16.50
CA PRO A 47 0.59 -10.73 -17.44
C PRO A 47 -0.50 -11.79 -17.41
N ASP A 48 -0.90 -12.24 -16.23
CA ASP A 48 -1.83 -13.34 -16.00
C ASP A 48 -2.51 -13.27 -14.61
N ARG A 49 -3.28 -14.29 -14.26
CA ARG A 49 -3.97 -14.42 -12.97
C ARG A 49 -3.02 -14.61 -11.80
N ASP A 50 -1.89 -15.26 -12.01
CA ASP A 50 -0.89 -15.51 -10.96
C ASP A 50 -0.21 -14.20 -10.57
N ALA A 51 0.13 -13.36 -11.54
CA ALA A 51 0.64 -12.02 -11.29
C ALA A 51 -0.37 -11.17 -10.50
N LEU A 52 -1.67 -11.27 -10.81
CA LEU A 52 -2.72 -10.58 -10.06
C LEU A 52 -2.84 -11.11 -8.62
N THR A 53 -2.63 -12.40 -8.41
CA THR A 53 -2.62 -13.01 -7.08
C THR A 53 -1.40 -12.57 -6.27
N GLN A 54 -0.22 -12.50 -6.89
CA GLN A 54 1.00 -11.95 -6.28
C GLN A 54 0.82 -10.48 -5.91
N LEU A 55 0.22 -9.70 -6.79
CA LEU A 55 -0.14 -8.30 -6.54
C LEU A 55 -1.01 -8.16 -5.28
N ALA A 56 -1.99 -9.06 -5.09
CA ALA A 56 -2.82 -9.07 -3.89
C ALA A 56 -2.01 -9.25 -2.60
N GLY A 57 -0.99 -10.11 -2.61
CA GLY A 57 -0.10 -10.32 -1.47
C GLY A 57 0.80 -9.10 -1.15
N ARG A 58 0.99 -8.23 -2.14
CA ARG A 58 1.85 -7.04 -2.04
C ARG A 58 1.10 -5.80 -1.59
N LEU A 59 -0.08 -5.54 -2.16
CA LEU A 59 -0.85 -4.32 -1.93
C LEU A 59 -1.41 -4.24 -0.50
N ALA A 60 -1.26 -3.09 0.12
CA ALA A 60 -1.71 -2.85 1.49
C ALA A 60 -3.14 -2.29 1.56
N LEU A 61 -3.51 -1.47 0.60
CA LEU A 61 -4.79 -0.76 0.58
C LEU A 61 -5.88 -1.48 -0.21
N ALA A 62 -5.50 -2.55 -0.90
CA ALA A 62 -6.44 -3.45 -1.55
C ALA A 62 -7.26 -4.26 -0.54
N ARG A 63 -8.39 -4.76 -1.00
CA ARG A 63 -9.23 -5.73 -0.27
C ARG A 63 -9.27 -7.06 -0.98
N ARG A 64 -9.40 -7.03 -2.30
CA ARG A 64 -9.43 -8.20 -3.18
C ARG A 64 -8.99 -7.84 -4.59
N CYS A 65 -8.54 -8.83 -5.31
CA CYS A 65 -8.24 -8.74 -6.72
C CYS A 65 -9.28 -9.55 -7.51
N LEU A 66 -9.76 -8.97 -8.60
CA LEU A 66 -10.90 -9.42 -9.36
C LEU A 66 -10.53 -9.45 -10.85
N VAL A 67 -11.11 -10.38 -11.60
CA VAL A 67 -11.04 -10.38 -13.06
C VAL A 67 -12.43 -10.28 -13.65
N PRO A 68 -12.62 -9.52 -14.75
CA PRO A 68 -13.89 -9.46 -15.41
C PRO A 68 -14.21 -10.80 -16.08
N ILE A 69 -15.45 -11.24 -15.94
CA ILE A 69 -15.99 -12.32 -16.76
C ILE A 69 -16.50 -11.66 -18.04
N PRO A 70 -15.97 -12.03 -19.22
CA PRO A 70 -16.47 -11.53 -20.48
C PRO A 70 -17.97 -11.79 -20.60
N ALA A 71 -18.74 -10.75 -20.90
CA ALA A 71 -20.15 -10.84 -21.14
C ALA A 71 -20.44 -10.27 -22.52
N GLU A 72 -20.77 -11.13 -23.48
CA GLU A 72 -21.47 -10.72 -24.68
C GLU A 72 -22.96 -10.63 -24.31
N GLY A 73 -23.42 -9.42 -23.95
CA GLY A 73 -24.80 -9.20 -23.54
C GLY A 73 -25.03 -8.97 -22.04
N ASP A 74 -26.10 -9.53 -21.49
CA ASP A 74 -26.49 -9.33 -20.08
C ASP A 74 -25.54 -10.09 -19.13
N VAL A 75 -25.10 -9.45 -18.07
CA VAL A 75 -24.26 -10.00 -17.00
C VAL A 75 -24.86 -11.27 -16.39
N VAL A 76 -26.19 -11.37 -16.36
CA VAL A 76 -26.92 -12.53 -15.87
C VAL A 76 -26.65 -13.78 -16.73
N VAL A 77 -26.50 -13.59 -18.05
CA VAL A 77 -26.19 -14.68 -19.00
C VAL A 77 -24.75 -15.15 -18.80
N ALA A 78 -23.81 -14.23 -18.55
CA ALA A 78 -22.40 -14.56 -18.31
C ALA A 78 -22.21 -15.42 -17.05
N ALA A 79 -23.05 -15.25 -16.04
CA ALA A 79 -22.99 -16.04 -14.81
C ALA A 79 -23.35 -17.55 -15.02
N GLY A 80 -24.08 -17.86 -16.12
CA GLY A 80 -24.47 -19.22 -16.50
C GLY A 80 -23.75 -19.76 -17.73
N GLY A 81 -22.78 -18.98 -18.31
CA GLY A 81 -22.07 -19.34 -19.54
C GLY A 81 -20.99 -20.43 -19.37
N GLU A 82 -20.36 -20.80 -20.48
CA GLU A 82 -19.23 -21.74 -20.51
C GLU A 82 -18.09 -21.25 -19.61
N GLY A 83 -17.58 -22.12 -18.73
CA GLY A 83 -16.56 -21.80 -17.71
C GLY A 83 -17.14 -21.28 -16.39
N ALA A 84 -18.42 -20.94 -16.30
CA ALA A 84 -19.10 -20.65 -15.03
C ALA A 84 -19.78 -21.89 -14.41
N SER A 85 -19.94 -22.98 -15.17
CA SER A 85 -20.61 -24.21 -14.77
C SER A 85 -19.76 -25.10 -13.84
N GLY A 86 -20.40 -25.70 -12.86
CA GLY A 86 -19.79 -26.65 -11.92
C GLY A 86 -19.29 -26.03 -10.62
N GLY A 87 -19.24 -26.85 -9.56
CA GLY A 87 -18.84 -26.45 -8.22
C GLY A 87 -19.86 -25.57 -7.50
N SER A 88 -19.38 -24.91 -6.44
CA SER A 88 -20.18 -23.98 -5.64
C SER A 88 -19.72 -22.52 -5.83
N ALA A 89 -20.68 -21.59 -5.80
CA ALA A 89 -20.38 -20.18 -5.96
C ALA A 89 -21.18 -19.28 -5.01
N SER A 90 -20.63 -18.11 -4.71
CA SER A 90 -21.36 -17.00 -4.10
C SER A 90 -21.39 -15.80 -5.04
N PHE A 91 -22.50 -15.06 -4.99
CA PHE A 91 -22.72 -13.82 -5.74
C PHE A 91 -23.01 -12.69 -4.74
N ARG A 92 -22.31 -11.59 -4.88
CA ARG A 92 -22.46 -10.42 -4.01
C ARG A 92 -22.30 -9.14 -4.83
N ARG A 93 -22.79 -8.00 -4.28
CA ARG A 93 -22.55 -6.69 -4.89
C ARG A 93 -21.37 -5.98 -4.24
N LEU A 94 -20.57 -5.31 -5.08
CA LEU A 94 -19.61 -4.30 -4.62
C LEU A 94 -20.35 -2.96 -4.40
N GLY A 95 -20.09 -2.34 -3.25
CA GLY A 95 -20.78 -1.11 -2.84
C GLY A 95 -22.14 -1.36 -2.19
N ARG A 96 -22.89 -0.27 -1.95
CA ARG A 96 -24.25 -0.34 -1.40
C ARG A 96 -25.27 -0.53 -2.53
N PRO A 97 -26.27 -1.41 -2.38
CA PRO A 97 -27.36 -1.50 -3.33
C PRO A 97 -28.13 -0.17 -3.35
N SER A 98 -28.57 0.22 -4.54
CA SER A 98 -29.46 1.38 -4.73
C SER A 98 -30.87 1.00 -4.30
N GLY A 99 -31.16 1.06 -3.00
CA GLY A 99 -32.48 0.74 -2.45
C GLY A 99 -32.42 -0.38 -1.40
N GLY A 100 -33.39 -0.38 -0.48
CA GLY A 100 -33.41 -1.26 0.71
C GLY A 100 -33.92 -2.70 0.45
N GLY A 101 -33.94 -3.19 -0.80
CA GLY A 101 -34.42 -4.50 -1.18
C GLY A 101 -33.30 -5.48 -1.56
N ALA A 102 -33.67 -6.74 -1.81
CA ALA A 102 -32.76 -7.73 -2.36
C ALA A 102 -32.24 -7.28 -3.74
N ASP A 103 -30.94 -7.44 -3.97
CA ASP A 103 -30.32 -7.07 -5.26
C ASP A 103 -30.72 -8.09 -6.35
N GLU A 104 -31.66 -7.67 -7.20
CA GLU A 104 -32.22 -8.53 -8.24
C GLU A 104 -31.15 -9.05 -9.22
N ALA A 105 -30.15 -8.25 -9.57
CA ALA A 105 -29.07 -8.67 -10.45
C ALA A 105 -28.20 -9.79 -9.79
N VAL A 106 -27.94 -9.67 -8.50
CA VAL A 106 -27.24 -10.70 -7.71
C VAL A 106 -28.06 -11.99 -7.67
N LEU A 107 -29.36 -11.88 -7.39
CA LEU A 107 -30.25 -13.03 -7.35
C LEU A 107 -30.42 -13.70 -8.71
N ALA A 108 -30.55 -12.89 -9.78
CA ALA A 108 -30.66 -13.38 -11.14
C ALA A 108 -29.39 -14.12 -11.60
N SER A 109 -28.20 -13.59 -11.27
CA SER A 109 -26.93 -14.26 -11.53
C SER A 109 -26.81 -15.61 -10.81
N GLY A 110 -27.21 -15.68 -9.53
CA GLY A 110 -27.24 -16.93 -8.78
C GLY A 110 -28.22 -17.96 -9.36
N ARG A 111 -29.40 -17.52 -9.82
CA ARG A 111 -30.37 -18.39 -10.50
C ARG A 111 -29.83 -18.91 -11.83
N ALA A 112 -29.14 -18.06 -12.60
CA ALA A 112 -28.52 -18.45 -13.88
C ALA A 112 -27.44 -19.52 -13.66
N PHE A 113 -26.58 -19.31 -12.65
CA PHE A 113 -25.54 -20.28 -12.29
C PHE A 113 -26.11 -21.64 -11.87
N LYS A 114 -27.19 -21.64 -11.07
CA LYS A 114 -27.90 -22.91 -10.71
C LYS A 114 -28.47 -23.61 -11.93
N ARG A 115 -29.07 -22.89 -12.88
CA ARG A 115 -29.57 -23.48 -14.12
C ARG A 115 -28.46 -24.10 -14.97
N ALA A 116 -27.25 -23.61 -14.88
CA ALA A 116 -26.06 -24.13 -15.54
C ALA A 116 -25.42 -25.34 -14.78
N GLY A 117 -26.06 -25.83 -13.73
CA GLY A 117 -25.60 -27.04 -12.97
C GLY A 117 -24.69 -26.69 -11.77
N GLY A 118 -24.51 -25.43 -11.43
CA GLY A 118 -23.77 -25.02 -10.23
C GLY A 118 -24.63 -25.00 -8.96
N SER A 119 -24.00 -24.88 -7.81
CA SER A 119 -24.64 -24.75 -6.50
C SER A 119 -24.27 -23.40 -5.85
N ILE A 120 -25.14 -22.87 -4.97
CA ILE A 120 -24.86 -21.64 -4.22
C ILE A 120 -24.43 -22.01 -2.80
N ASP A 121 -23.23 -21.55 -2.45
CA ASP A 121 -22.68 -21.60 -1.10
C ASP A 121 -22.22 -20.20 -0.71
N LEU A 122 -22.74 -19.64 0.38
CA LEU A 122 -22.42 -18.29 0.85
C LEU A 122 -21.27 -18.27 1.86
N GLU A 123 -20.95 -19.43 2.45
CA GLU A 123 -19.93 -19.54 3.49
C GLU A 123 -18.58 -19.98 2.91
N ARG A 124 -18.57 -21.10 2.17
CA ARG A 124 -17.34 -21.72 1.65
C ARG A 124 -17.45 -22.04 0.15
N PRO A 125 -17.77 -21.05 -0.69
CA PRO A 125 -17.88 -21.28 -2.12
C PRO A 125 -16.50 -21.56 -2.73
N ASP A 126 -16.48 -22.40 -3.76
CA ASP A 126 -15.29 -22.62 -4.59
C ASP A 126 -14.94 -21.36 -5.38
N ARG A 127 -15.95 -20.63 -5.82
CA ARG A 127 -15.78 -19.38 -6.60
C ARG A 127 -16.60 -18.24 -5.99
N ARG A 128 -16.03 -17.03 -6.03
CA ARG A 128 -16.70 -15.81 -5.53
C ARG A 128 -16.86 -14.81 -6.65
N PHE A 129 -18.10 -14.47 -6.92
CA PHE A 129 -18.45 -13.49 -7.93
C PHE A 129 -18.99 -12.21 -7.30
N TRP A 130 -18.63 -11.10 -7.92
CA TRP A 130 -18.99 -9.76 -7.48
C TRP A 130 -19.62 -9.00 -8.64
N LEU A 131 -20.80 -8.44 -8.43
CA LEU A 131 -21.41 -7.49 -9.35
C LEU A 131 -21.00 -6.09 -8.98
N ALA A 132 -20.54 -5.33 -9.96
CA ALA A 132 -20.14 -3.94 -9.80
C ALA A 132 -20.84 -3.09 -10.87
N ARG A 133 -21.24 -1.87 -10.47
CA ARG A 133 -21.87 -0.92 -11.39
C ARG A 133 -20.88 0.18 -11.73
N GLY A 134 -20.61 0.36 -13.02
CA GLY A 134 -19.79 1.46 -13.53
C GLY A 134 -20.54 2.80 -13.51
N ASN A 135 -19.79 3.88 -13.67
CA ASN A 135 -20.35 5.24 -13.69
C ASN A 135 -21.37 5.46 -14.83
N GLU A 136 -21.24 4.69 -15.92
CA GLU A 136 -22.17 4.71 -17.07
C GLU A 136 -23.42 3.85 -16.84
N GLY A 137 -23.60 3.29 -15.65
CA GLY A 137 -24.70 2.40 -15.30
C GLY A 137 -24.54 0.95 -15.77
N ARG A 138 -23.46 0.62 -16.47
CA ARG A 138 -23.16 -0.75 -16.92
C ARG A 138 -22.84 -1.65 -15.75
N GLU A 139 -23.39 -2.85 -15.75
CA GLU A 139 -23.06 -3.89 -14.76
C GLU A 139 -21.87 -4.73 -15.23
N TYR A 140 -21.00 -5.09 -14.30
CA TYR A 140 -19.84 -5.95 -14.51
C TYR A 140 -19.94 -7.14 -13.57
N LEU A 141 -19.74 -8.35 -14.12
CA LEU A 141 -19.53 -9.56 -13.33
C LEU A 141 -18.03 -9.80 -13.19
N LEU A 142 -17.56 -9.86 -11.95
CA LEU A 142 -16.16 -9.96 -11.60
C LEU A 142 -15.93 -11.23 -10.77
N GLU A 143 -14.97 -12.05 -11.13
CA GLU A 143 -14.53 -13.19 -10.33
C GLU A 143 -13.38 -12.79 -9.41
N GLN A 144 -13.49 -13.14 -8.14
CA GLN A 144 -12.41 -12.92 -7.17
C GLN A 144 -11.33 -13.99 -7.37
N VAL A 145 -10.11 -13.55 -7.67
CA VAL A 145 -8.91 -14.41 -7.78
C VAL A 145 -8.10 -14.44 -6.50
N ALA A 146 -8.07 -13.32 -5.77
CA ALA A 146 -7.35 -13.24 -4.50
C ALA A 146 -8.00 -12.26 -3.53
N ALA A 147 -7.71 -12.42 -2.25
CA ALA A 147 -8.04 -11.47 -1.19
C ALA A 147 -6.81 -11.19 -0.33
N ILE A 148 -6.76 -9.98 0.22
CA ILE A 148 -5.68 -9.61 1.14
C ILE A 148 -5.88 -10.32 2.47
N ASP A 149 -4.81 -10.89 3.01
CA ASP A 149 -4.82 -11.43 4.37
C ASP A 149 -4.88 -10.29 5.40
N ARG A 150 -6.09 -9.90 5.74
CA ARG A 150 -6.36 -8.84 6.72
C ARG A 150 -5.99 -9.26 8.14
N VAL A 151 -5.97 -10.56 8.42
CA VAL A 151 -5.61 -11.10 9.74
C VAL A 151 -4.11 -10.93 9.96
N ALA A 152 -3.29 -11.37 9.01
CA ALA A 152 -1.84 -11.19 9.06
C ALA A 152 -1.45 -9.70 9.18
N VAL A 153 -2.13 -8.80 8.45
CA VAL A 153 -1.91 -7.36 8.59
C VAL A 153 -2.33 -6.86 9.98
N ALA A 154 -3.46 -7.34 10.51
CA ALA A 154 -3.96 -6.92 11.81
C ALA A 154 -3.06 -7.38 12.97
N GLN A 155 -2.35 -8.49 12.84
CA GLN A 155 -1.41 -9.00 13.85
C GLN A 155 -0.18 -8.10 14.04
N ARG A 156 0.13 -7.24 13.08
CA ARG A 156 1.24 -6.28 13.16
C ARG A 156 0.85 -4.92 13.75
N ARG A 157 -0.40 -4.78 14.20
CA ARG A 157 -0.87 -3.52 14.81
C ARG A 157 -0.18 -3.25 16.14
N MET A 158 0.07 -1.99 16.40
CA MET A 158 0.80 -1.50 17.57
C MET A 158 0.40 -2.15 18.92
N PRO A 159 -0.90 -2.33 19.25
CA PRO A 159 -1.27 -2.95 20.53
C PRO A 159 -0.81 -4.39 20.71
N LEU A 160 -0.37 -5.06 19.64
CA LEU A 160 0.08 -6.45 19.66
C LEU A 160 1.61 -6.57 19.64
N LEU A 161 2.33 -5.47 19.45
CA LEU A 161 3.80 -5.46 19.43
C LEU A 161 4.39 -5.28 20.83
N PRO A 162 5.59 -5.82 21.09
CA PRO A 162 6.27 -5.71 22.41
C PRO A 162 6.53 -4.27 22.84
N PHE A 163 6.93 -3.41 21.91
CA PHE A 163 7.16 -1.99 22.17
C PHE A 163 6.13 -1.13 21.49
N GLN A 164 5.44 -0.30 22.28
CA GLN A 164 4.28 0.47 21.81
C GLN A 164 4.47 1.96 22.04
N ARG A 165 4.00 2.77 21.08
CA ARG A 165 3.86 4.23 21.18
C ARG A 165 2.58 4.69 20.48
N PRO A 166 1.84 5.67 21.02
CA PRO A 166 0.52 6.06 20.50
C PRO A 166 0.50 6.59 19.06
N VAL A 167 1.64 7.11 18.58
CA VAL A 167 1.74 7.83 17.30
C VAL A 167 2.31 7.00 16.15
N SER A 168 2.37 5.70 16.30
CA SER A 168 2.92 4.82 15.25
C SER A 168 1.98 4.71 14.04
N LEU A 169 2.56 4.65 12.85
CA LEU A 169 1.81 4.49 11.60
C LEU A 169 1.14 3.11 11.55
N PRO A 170 -0.17 3.02 11.21
CA PRO A 170 -0.83 1.72 11.06
C PRO A 170 -0.15 0.86 9.98
N PRO A 171 -0.04 -0.48 10.16
CA PRO A 171 0.69 -1.39 9.25
C PRO A 171 0.30 -1.26 7.78
N ARG A 172 -1.00 -1.09 7.49
CA ARG A 172 -1.46 -0.90 6.11
C ARG A 172 -0.91 0.38 5.47
N LEU A 173 -0.85 1.46 6.22
CA LEU A 173 -0.30 2.73 5.74
C LEU A 173 1.23 2.67 5.66
N ALA A 174 1.88 2.00 6.61
CA ALA A 174 3.32 1.74 6.56
C ALA A 174 3.69 0.91 5.32
N ARG A 175 2.94 -0.17 5.03
CA ARG A 175 3.12 -0.97 3.82
C ARG A 175 2.90 -0.16 2.55
N ALA A 176 1.86 0.69 2.50
CA ALA A 176 1.62 1.56 1.35
C ALA A 176 2.79 2.53 1.11
N ALA A 177 3.35 3.14 2.17
CA ALA A 177 4.53 3.98 2.06
C ALA A 177 5.74 3.22 1.51
N VAL A 178 5.99 2.01 2.01
CA VAL A 178 7.08 1.14 1.52
C VAL A 178 6.86 0.74 0.05
N ASN A 179 5.63 0.44 -0.35
CA ASN A 179 5.27 0.14 -1.73
C ASN A 179 5.48 1.34 -2.67
N LEU A 180 5.16 2.56 -2.23
CA LEU A 180 5.50 3.79 -2.97
C LEU A 180 7.01 3.94 -3.20
N GLY A 181 7.82 3.50 -2.24
CA GLY A 181 9.28 3.41 -2.36
C GLY A 181 9.77 2.34 -3.34
N ARG A 182 8.88 1.52 -3.93
CA ARG A 182 9.20 0.38 -4.81
C ARG A 182 10.16 -0.63 -4.20
N VAL A 183 10.13 -0.78 -2.89
CA VAL A 183 11.02 -1.71 -2.18
C VAL A 183 10.81 -3.14 -2.69
N THR A 184 11.88 -3.79 -3.08
CA THR A 184 11.94 -5.20 -3.50
C THR A 184 12.90 -5.99 -2.59
N PRO A 185 12.93 -7.32 -2.65
CA PRO A 185 13.89 -8.10 -1.88
C PRO A 185 15.34 -7.63 -2.14
N LYS A 186 16.11 -7.50 -1.05
CA LYS A 186 17.51 -7.03 -1.02
C LYS A 186 17.72 -5.53 -1.23
N ASP A 187 16.69 -4.75 -1.54
CA ASP A 187 16.79 -3.29 -1.55
C ASP A 187 17.20 -2.77 -0.17
N ARG A 188 18.11 -1.79 -0.14
CA ARG A 188 18.49 -1.11 1.10
C ARG A 188 17.51 0.03 1.36
N VAL A 189 16.85 -0.04 2.51
CA VAL A 189 15.81 0.91 2.92
C VAL A 189 16.27 1.64 4.16
N LEU A 190 16.21 2.98 4.09
CA LEU A 190 16.55 3.86 5.20
C LEU A 190 15.29 4.50 5.79
N ASP A 191 15.17 4.45 7.13
CA ASP A 191 14.25 5.29 7.90
C ASP A 191 15.07 6.18 8.86
N PRO A 192 15.27 7.47 8.52
CA PRO A 192 16.03 8.39 9.35
C PRO A 192 15.29 8.91 10.59
N PHE A 193 14.00 8.56 10.77
CA PHE A 193 13.20 8.86 11.95
C PHE A 193 12.50 7.57 12.43
N LEU A 194 13.30 6.57 12.77
CA LEU A 194 12.91 5.17 12.97
C LEU A 194 11.67 4.96 13.86
N GLY A 195 11.54 5.73 14.95
CA GLY A 195 10.47 5.55 15.92
C GLY A 195 10.35 4.11 16.40
N THR A 196 9.16 3.53 16.28
CA THR A 196 8.90 2.14 16.70
C THR A 196 9.29 1.10 15.64
N GLY A 197 9.86 1.51 14.49
CA GLY A 197 10.29 0.65 13.42
C GLY A 197 9.17 0.15 12.49
N ALA A 198 7.99 0.79 12.50
CA ALA A 198 6.83 0.32 11.73
C ALA A 198 7.08 0.26 10.21
N LEU A 199 7.77 1.25 9.64
CA LEU A 199 8.10 1.28 8.22
C LEU A 199 9.15 0.22 7.88
N LEU A 200 10.20 0.11 8.67
CA LEU A 200 11.23 -0.91 8.46
C LEU A 200 10.68 -2.33 8.64
N ALA A 201 9.73 -2.54 9.56
CA ALA A 201 9.05 -3.83 9.70
C ALA A 201 8.37 -4.25 8.38
N GLU A 202 7.62 -3.35 7.76
CA GLU A 202 6.96 -3.64 6.49
C GLU A 202 7.95 -3.79 5.33
N ALA A 203 9.07 -3.06 5.32
CA ALA A 203 10.13 -3.24 4.34
C ALA A 203 10.85 -4.59 4.49
N GLY A 204 11.13 -5.00 5.73
CA GLY A 204 11.77 -6.28 6.02
C GLY A 204 10.89 -7.48 5.68
N LEU A 205 9.57 -7.40 5.91
CA LEU A 205 8.60 -8.40 5.46
C LEU A 205 8.55 -8.55 3.92
N LEU A 206 9.07 -7.58 3.18
CA LEU A 206 9.27 -7.66 1.74
C LEU A 206 10.68 -8.15 1.34
N GLY A 207 11.52 -8.49 2.32
CA GLY A 207 12.90 -8.93 2.09
C GLY A 207 13.91 -7.80 1.89
N GLY A 208 13.56 -6.56 2.22
CA GLY A 208 14.46 -5.41 2.21
C GLY A 208 15.53 -5.50 3.30
N ARG A 209 16.68 -4.86 3.06
CA ARG A 209 17.76 -4.65 4.01
C ARG A 209 17.52 -3.35 4.76
N LEU A 210 17.59 -3.37 6.08
CA LEU A 210 17.01 -2.36 6.95
C LEU A 210 18.06 -1.51 7.66
N TYR A 211 17.97 -0.21 7.47
CA TYR A 211 18.79 0.79 8.09
C TYR A 211 17.91 1.85 8.76
N GLY A 212 18.17 2.16 10.01
CA GLY A 212 17.33 3.10 10.75
C GLY A 212 18.11 3.97 11.72
N ILE A 213 17.60 5.17 11.99
CA ILE A 213 18.19 6.12 12.91
C ILE A 213 17.10 6.71 13.79
N ASP A 214 17.37 6.81 15.09
CA ASP A 214 16.55 7.58 16.01
C ASP A 214 17.42 8.24 17.09
N ARG A 215 17.05 9.45 17.50
CA ARG A 215 17.76 10.16 18.58
C ARG A 215 17.53 9.53 19.95
N ASP A 216 16.36 8.91 20.14
CA ASP A 216 15.99 8.26 21.39
C ASP A 216 16.47 6.80 21.40
N PRO A 217 17.43 6.44 22.27
CA PRO A 217 17.89 5.07 22.40
C PRO A 217 16.77 4.09 22.80
N ALA A 218 15.69 4.56 23.44
CA ALA A 218 14.54 3.74 23.77
C ALA A 218 13.75 3.35 22.49
N MET A 219 13.66 4.25 21.52
CA MET A 219 13.04 3.95 20.21
C MET A 219 13.84 2.89 19.45
N VAL A 220 15.16 3.03 19.36
CA VAL A 220 16.03 2.06 18.67
C VAL A 220 15.91 0.68 19.32
N ARG A 221 15.99 0.60 20.66
CA ARG A 221 15.79 -0.69 21.37
C ARG A 221 14.39 -1.27 21.14
N GLY A 222 13.36 -0.43 21.20
CA GLY A 222 11.99 -0.85 21.00
C GLY A 222 11.71 -1.28 19.56
N ALA A 223 12.28 -0.60 18.57
CA ALA A 223 12.21 -1.01 17.17
C ALA A 223 12.86 -2.38 16.96
N LEU A 224 14.04 -2.63 17.53
CA LEU A 224 14.69 -3.95 17.49
C LEU A 224 13.80 -5.05 18.10
N GLN A 225 13.12 -4.78 19.21
CA GLN A 225 12.19 -5.73 19.83
C GLN A 225 11.00 -6.03 18.88
N ASN A 226 10.43 -5.00 18.26
CA ASN A 226 9.33 -5.15 17.33
C ASN A 226 9.74 -5.92 16.06
N LEU A 227 10.88 -5.58 15.47
CA LEU A 227 11.41 -6.26 14.29
C LEU A 227 11.68 -7.75 14.60
N SER A 228 12.37 -8.03 15.72
CA SER A 228 12.62 -9.41 16.15
C SER A 228 11.34 -10.21 16.39
N PHE A 229 10.33 -9.61 17.02
CA PHE A 229 9.02 -10.24 17.24
C PHE A 229 8.33 -10.61 15.93
N LEU A 230 8.51 -9.80 14.88
CA LEU A 230 7.97 -10.04 13.54
C LEU A 230 8.86 -10.96 12.68
N GLY A 231 9.95 -11.49 13.23
CA GLY A 231 10.90 -12.33 12.49
C GLY A 231 11.72 -11.57 11.45
N VAL A 232 11.88 -10.26 11.63
CA VAL A 232 12.62 -9.37 10.72
C VAL A 232 13.95 -8.98 11.35
N ALA A 233 15.05 -9.17 10.63
CA ALA A 233 16.37 -8.71 11.04
C ALA A 233 16.69 -7.33 10.47
N ALA A 234 17.26 -6.45 11.28
CA ALA A 234 17.81 -5.18 10.81
C ALA A 234 19.30 -5.35 10.47
N ASP A 235 19.76 -4.66 9.42
CA ASP A 235 21.18 -4.62 9.06
C ASP A 235 21.93 -3.67 10.00
N GLU A 236 21.43 -2.44 10.17
CA GLU A 236 22.05 -1.48 11.09
C GLU A 236 21.03 -0.45 11.62
N LEU A 237 20.89 -0.36 12.94
CA LEU A 237 20.10 0.68 13.59
C LEU A 237 20.99 1.52 14.50
N LEU A 238 20.94 2.84 14.34
CA LEU A 238 21.81 3.79 15.03
C LEU A 238 21.03 4.69 16.00
N VAL A 239 21.64 4.94 17.15
CA VAL A 239 21.18 5.98 18.07
C VAL A 239 21.92 7.27 17.76
N GLY A 240 21.21 8.33 17.42
CA GLY A 240 21.80 9.64 17.18
C GLY A 240 20.99 10.57 16.30
N ASP A 241 21.57 11.71 15.99
CA ASP A 241 20.95 12.68 15.11
C ASP A 241 21.17 12.27 13.63
N SER A 242 20.07 12.12 12.89
CA SER A 242 20.12 11.73 11.48
C SER A 242 20.90 12.71 10.59
N ARG A 243 21.18 13.91 11.08
CA ARG A 243 22.01 14.90 10.39
C ARG A 243 23.50 14.65 10.56
N GLU A 244 23.92 13.85 11.54
CA GLU A 244 25.32 13.71 11.97
C GLU A 244 25.83 12.29 11.89
N VAL A 245 25.02 11.29 12.27
CA VAL A 245 25.47 9.88 12.34
C VAL A 245 25.80 9.30 10.97
N GLU A 246 26.74 8.37 10.97
CA GLU A 246 27.17 7.62 9.78
C GLU A 246 27.01 6.12 10.03
N PHE A 247 26.58 5.39 9.02
CA PHE A 247 26.61 3.93 9.03
C PHE A 247 28.03 3.41 8.89
N GLY A 248 28.31 2.22 9.44
CA GLY A 248 29.65 1.62 9.41
C GLY A 248 30.19 1.49 7.99
N GLU A 249 29.37 1.11 7.03
CA GLU A 249 29.69 1.16 5.60
C GLU A 249 29.38 2.55 5.02
N ARG A 250 30.39 3.41 4.95
CA ARG A 250 30.23 4.78 4.41
C ARG A 250 29.80 4.83 2.94
N SER A 251 30.05 3.79 2.17
CA SER A 251 29.67 3.69 0.75
C SER A 251 28.25 3.19 0.52
N VAL A 252 27.51 2.84 1.59
CA VAL A 252 26.17 2.32 1.47
C VAL A 252 25.24 3.28 0.70
N ARG A 253 24.54 2.75 -0.31
CA ARG A 253 23.51 3.46 -1.07
C ARG A 253 22.16 2.83 -0.81
N PHE A 254 21.12 3.63 -0.77
CA PHE A 254 19.76 3.22 -0.47
C PHE A 254 18.90 3.25 -1.73
N SER A 255 18.11 2.19 -1.94
CA SER A 255 17.11 2.16 -3.00
C SER A 255 15.88 2.99 -2.63
N ALA A 256 15.58 3.05 -1.33
CA ALA A 256 14.47 3.84 -0.82
C ALA A 256 14.81 4.49 0.54
N LEU A 257 14.36 5.71 0.72
CA LEU A 257 14.21 6.38 2.00
C LEU A 257 12.71 6.45 2.28
N VAL A 258 12.24 5.82 3.35
CA VAL A 258 10.82 5.80 3.70
C VAL A 258 10.69 6.17 5.17
N THR A 259 10.00 7.28 5.46
CA THR A 259 9.98 7.81 6.81
C THR A 259 8.65 8.46 7.18
N ASP A 260 8.29 8.34 8.46
CA ASP A 260 7.19 9.05 9.12
C ASP A 260 7.80 10.10 10.04
N THR A 261 7.63 11.37 9.70
CA THR A 261 8.35 12.46 10.34
C THR A 261 7.87 12.75 11.76
N PRO A 262 8.72 13.29 12.65
CA PRO A 262 8.32 13.63 14.01
C PRO A 262 7.26 14.73 14.05
N TYR A 263 6.35 14.68 15.04
CA TYR A 263 5.27 15.65 15.23
C TYR A 263 5.62 16.66 16.32
N GLY A 264 5.51 17.94 16.02
CA GLY A 264 6.05 19.05 16.77
C GLY A 264 5.59 19.28 18.23
N ARG A 265 4.62 18.52 18.77
CA ARG A 265 4.22 18.66 20.19
C ARG A 265 4.72 17.56 21.13
N SER A 266 5.16 16.45 20.61
CA SER A 266 5.63 15.29 21.40
C SER A 266 7.07 14.88 21.08
N SER A 267 7.70 15.50 20.08
CA SER A 267 9.10 15.27 19.74
C SER A 267 9.96 16.42 20.26
N SER A 268 11.01 16.10 21.00
CA SER A 268 12.04 17.08 21.38
C SER A 268 12.86 17.47 20.15
N THR A 269 12.34 18.39 19.35
CA THR A 269 13.08 18.94 18.19
C THR A 269 14.19 19.90 18.59
N GLY A 270 14.36 20.16 19.90
CA GLY A 270 15.36 21.10 20.40
C GLY A 270 15.08 22.55 20.05
N GLY A 271 13.82 22.90 19.71
CA GLY A 271 13.41 24.26 19.32
C GLY A 271 13.55 24.56 17.83
N GLU A 272 14.11 23.64 17.03
CA GLU A 272 14.19 23.76 15.57
C GLU A 272 12.81 23.53 14.93
N ALA A 273 12.49 24.29 13.89
CA ALA A 273 11.29 24.05 13.11
C ALA A 273 11.34 22.64 12.48
N VAL A 274 10.30 21.84 12.70
CA VAL A 274 10.25 20.44 12.23
C VAL A 274 10.53 20.33 10.74
N LEU A 275 10.11 21.30 9.97
CA LEU A 275 10.34 21.34 8.52
C LEU A 275 11.82 21.51 8.16
N GLU A 276 12.54 22.35 8.89
CA GLU A 276 13.97 22.56 8.68
C GLU A 276 14.76 21.28 9.00
N LEU A 277 14.41 20.61 10.10
CA LEU A 277 14.97 19.31 10.44
C LEU A 277 14.76 18.29 9.32
N ILE A 278 13.51 18.15 8.84
CA ILE A 278 13.17 17.20 7.76
C ILE A 278 13.97 17.56 6.49
N SER A 279 14.01 18.83 6.09
CA SER A 279 14.72 19.27 4.90
C SER A 279 16.20 18.91 4.95
N ARG A 280 16.88 19.23 6.05
CA ARG A 280 18.31 18.92 6.24
C ARG A 280 18.58 17.41 6.21
N VAL A 281 17.69 16.59 6.82
CA VAL A 281 17.82 15.15 6.79
C VAL A 281 17.62 14.58 5.38
N LEU A 282 16.61 15.08 4.64
CA LEU A 282 16.37 14.66 3.26
C LEU A 282 17.52 15.07 2.34
N GLU A 283 18.04 16.29 2.44
CA GLU A 283 19.19 16.77 1.68
C GLU A 283 20.41 15.88 1.90
N ARG A 284 20.73 15.57 3.17
CA ARG A 284 21.86 14.70 3.53
C ARG A 284 21.75 13.31 2.91
N TRP A 285 20.60 12.67 3.06
CA TRP A 285 20.44 11.27 2.64
C TRP A 285 20.08 11.11 1.17
N SER A 286 19.65 12.17 0.49
CA SER A 286 19.41 12.15 -0.96
C SER A 286 20.69 11.81 -1.76
N ASP A 287 21.84 12.28 -1.30
CA ASP A 287 23.16 11.98 -1.91
C ASP A 287 23.54 10.51 -1.77
N ARG A 288 22.93 9.80 -0.82
CA ARG A 288 23.15 8.37 -0.59
C ARG A 288 22.12 7.47 -1.28
N LEU A 289 21.19 8.05 -2.04
CA LEU A 289 20.27 7.26 -2.85
C LEU A 289 20.95 6.72 -4.11
N THR A 290 20.50 5.54 -4.56
CA THR A 290 20.78 5.04 -5.91
C THR A 290 20.15 5.96 -6.96
N ASP A 291 20.54 5.84 -8.23
CA ASP A 291 20.04 6.78 -9.27
C ASP A 291 18.53 6.69 -9.47
N ASN A 292 17.93 5.52 -9.30
CA ASN A 292 16.49 5.31 -9.33
C ASN A 292 15.85 5.35 -7.92
N GLY A 293 16.61 5.85 -6.93
CA GLY A 293 16.17 5.89 -5.54
C GLY A 293 14.94 6.77 -5.33
N ARG A 294 14.09 6.36 -4.41
CA ARG A 294 12.85 7.05 -4.05
C ARG A 294 12.85 7.50 -2.60
N VAL A 295 12.21 8.64 -2.39
CA VAL A 295 11.96 9.16 -1.04
C VAL A 295 10.47 9.22 -0.82
N VAL A 296 10.00 8.55 0.22
CA VAL A 296 8.62 8.61 0.69
C VAL A 296 8.61 9.22 2.09
N VAL A 297 7.99 10.38 2.18
CA VAL A 297 7.87 11.10 3.46
C VAL A 297 6.41 11.18 3.85
N VAL A 298 6.10 10.70 5.05
CA VAL A 298 4.78 10.84 5.65
C VAL A 298 4.83 12.01 6.64
N VAL A 299 4.04 13.04 6.38
CA VAL A 299 4.05 14.27 7.19
C VAL A 299 2.65 14.58 7.73
N PRO A 300 2.52 15.38 8.80
CA PRO A 300 1.22 15.92 9.21
C PRO A 300 0.60 16.75 8.08
N SER A 301 -0.72 16.71 7.94
CA SER A 301 -1.42 17.58 6.99
C SER A 301 -1.32 19.05 7.40
N GLY A 302 -1.29 19.92 6.40
CA GLY A 302 -1.23 21.38 6.61
C GLY A 302 0.18 21.97 6.60
N LEU A 303 1.22 21.18 6.37
CA LEU A 303 2.55 21.69 6.06
C LEU A 303 2.55 22.25 4.63
N SER A 304 3.18 23.43 4.45
CA SER A 304 3.27 24.07 3.13
C SER A 304 3.97 23.15 2.13
N PRO A 305 3.49 23.05 0.88
CA PRO A 305 4.10 22.20 -0.15
C PRO A 305 5.57 22.50 -0.42
N GLY A 306 5.96 23.76 -0.36
CA GLY A 306 7.34 24.22 -0.59
C GLY A 306 8.28 24.13 0.61
N ALA A 307 7.81 23.55 1.72
CA ALA A 307 8.62 23.43 2.93
C ALA A 307 9.58 22.22 2.92
N LEU A 308 9.43 21.31 1.96
CA LEU A 308 10.32 20.19 1.74
C LEU A 308 11.13 20.42 0.45
N PRO A 309 12.38 19.93 0.36
CA PRO A 309 13.22 20.13 -0.82
C PRO A 309 12.60 19.45 -2.05
N GLY A 310 12.55 20.18 -3.15
CA GLY A 310 12.09 19.66 -4.44
C GLY A 310 10.57 19.61 -4.63
N THR A 311 10.15 19.07 -5.78
CA THR A 311 8.75 18.91 -6.14
C THR A 311 8.35 17.43 -6.00
N PRO A 312 7.36 17.09 -5.16
CA PRO A 312 6.89 15.72 -5.06
C PRO A 312 6.20 15.31 -6.37
N ARG A 313 6.51 14.10 -6.85
CA ARG A 313 5.75 13.45 -7.94
C ARG A 313 4.29 13.24 -7.54
N PHE A 314 4.07 13.02 -6.25
CA PHE A 314 2.79 12.63 -5.71
C PHE A 314 2.66 13.15 -4.28
N ARG A 315 1.48 13.70 -3.95
CA ARG A 315 1.14 14.17 -2.60
C ARG A 315 -0.34 13.88 -2.34
N VAL A 316 -0.62 13.06 -1.33
CA VAL A 316 -2.00 12.67 -1.01
C VAL A 316 -2.26 12.77 0.49
N PRO A 317 -3.31 13.48 0.90
CA PRO A 317 -3.79 13.47 2.27
C PRO A 317 -4.55 12.17 2.57
N VAL A 318 -4.21 11.54 3.68
CA VAL A 318 -4.86 10.31 4.17
C VAL A 318 -5.34 10.51 5.59
N ARG A 319 -6.62 10.34 5.81
CA ARG A 319 -7.21 10.38 7.15
C ARG A 319 -6.88 9.11 7.91
N VAL A 320 -6.03 9.22 8.93
CA VAL A 320 -5.61 8.10 9.78
C VAL A 320 -6.66 7.78 10.83
N HIS A 321 -7.18 8.83 11.50
CA HIS A 321 -8.31 8.75 12.42
C HIS A 321 -9.06 10.10 12.49
N ARG A 322 -10.06 10.22 13.37
CA ARG A 322 -10.99 11.39 13.38
C ARG A 322 -10.28 12.75 13.46
N SER A 323 -9.14 12.83 14.16
CA SER A 323 -8.41 14.07 14.41
C SER A 323 -7.02 14.12 13.76
N LEU A 324 -6.65 13.11 12.95
CA LEU A 324 -5.32 13.05 12.34
C LEU A 324 -5.43 12.73 10.85
N THR A 325 -4.98 13.65 10.04
CA THR A 325 -4.70 13.47 8.62
C THR A 325 -3.20 13.55 8.40
N ARG A 326 -2.65 12.64 7.63
CA ARG A 326 -1.25 12.63 7.20
C ARG A 326 -1.17 12.79 5.70
N GLU A 327 -0.09 13.35 5.21
CA GLU A 327 0.19 13.46 3.79
C GLU A 327 1.32 12.53 3.41
N PHE A 328 1.10 11.75 2.37
CA PHE A 328 2.10 10.89 1.77
C PHE A 328 2.69 11.65 0.59
N CYS A 329 3.99 11.93 0.66
CA CYS A 329 4.73 12.64 -0.37
C CYS A 329 5.77 11.69 -0.97
N LEU A 330 5.74 11.53 -2.30
CA LEU A 330 6.71 10.73 -3.04
C LEU A 330 7.61 11.65 -3.86
N TYR A 331 8.91 11.47 -3.70
CA TYR A 331 9.94 12.11 -4.53
C TYR A 331 10.77 11.04 -5.25
N GLU A 332 11.17 11.31 -6.47
CA GLU A 332 12.27 10.61 -7.14
C GLU A 332 13.56 11.40 -6.89
N LYS A 333 14.70 10.72 -6.83
CA LYS A 333 15.99 11.38 -6.58
C LYS A 333 16.22 12.60 -7.49
N ALA A 334 15.87 12.47 -8.77
CA ALA A 334 16.00 13.56 -9.75
C ALA A 334 15.13 14.78 -9.43
N GLY A 335 14.05 14.62 -8.66
CA GLY A 335 13.14 15.69 -8.25
C GLY A 335 13.52 16.37 -6.92
N LEU A 336 14.55 15.85 -6.23
CA LEU A 336 15.10 16.45 -5.02
C LEU A 336 16.16 17.47 -5.42
N THR A 337 15.76 18.73 -5.60
CA THR A 337 16.71 19.83 -5.87
C THR A 337 17.36 20.27 -4.56
N ARG A 338 18.68 20.47 -4.59
CA ARG A 338 19.36 21.18 -3.50
C ARG A 338 18.80 22.60 -3.46
N SER A 339 18.41 23.08 -2.27
CA SER A 339 18.22 24.52 -2.08
C SER A 339 19.56 25.19 -2.41
N SER A 340 19.59 25.91 -3.53
CA SER A 340 20.71 26.81 -3.81
C SER A 340 20.69 27.89 -2.71
N CYS A 341 21.61 27.78 -1.75
CA CYS A 341 21.95 28.85 -0.84
C CYS A 341 22.54 30.03 -1.62
#